data_73b3f1a47ad1b1930705c315baa2d11c
#
_entry.id   73b3f1a47ad1b1930705c315baa2d11c
#
_cell.length_a   1.000
_cell.length_b   1.000
_cell.length_c   1.000
_cell.angle_alpha   90.00
_cell.angle_beta   90.00
_cell.angle_gamma   90.00
#
_symmetry.space_group_name_H-M   'P 1'
#
loop_
_entity.id
_entity.type
_entity.pdbx_description
1 polymer ?
#
loop_
_entity_poly.entity_id
_entity_poly.type
_entity_poly.pdbx_seq_one_letter_code
_entity_poly.pdbx_strand_id
1 'polypeptide(L)'
;MPSRPTAVHTAATALFLLTCLNLFNFIDRYVLPGVQPLIQKEFSATDAQMGLLTSAFFFTYMVAAPFTGWLGDRFPRRPLIVAGALLWSAATLLTATVHSYQTLLLRHALVGIGEATFSIFAPALLSDFYPEIDRNRVLSIFYITIPVGAALGYLSGGVLGEHYGWRVPFFIAALPGGFIAAAFCFFIKEPPRGSSDELRPTFDRSSLRGLFRNPAFWTATLGMAMWTFAVGGISTFLPTFFVRFGGYSVAAAGIVTGAITAIDGLIGTILGGWIGHRWVRKNHRALYLISAWSMAIAIPACAATLFGPHSWLVPGAFAAELLLFLNNGPLNACLVNSVAASIRSSAIAINLFMIHALGDAFSPRLIGRVSDATSSLRTGMGMTLIALGLASAILFLGSRFAPTLPESGS
;
A
#
# COMPACT_ATOMS: atom_id res chain seq x y z
N MET A 1 26.02 7.50 -33.94
CA MET A 1 25.32 8.08 -32.77
C MET A 1 23.83 8.11 -33.07
N PRO A 2 22.96 7.31 -32.44
CA PRO A 2 21.54 7.35 -32.70
C PRO A 2 20.88 8.48 -31.93
N SER A 3 19.92 9.10 -32.55
CA SER A 3 19.17 10.28 -32.15
C SER A 3 18.57 10.15 -30.72
N ARG A 4 19.15 10.87 -29.76
CA ARG A 4 18.65 11.01 -28.37
C ARG A 4 17.18 11.46 -28.20
N PRO A 5 16.52 12.17 -29.16
CA PRO A 5 15.14 12.66 -28.94
C PRO A 5 14.09 11.56 -28.81
N THR A 6 14.15 10.48 -29.58
CA THR A 6 13.14 9.41 -29.55
C THR A 6 13.15 8.56 -28.27
N ALA A 7 14.33 8.35 -27.67
CA ALA A 7 14.46 7.59 -26.41
C ALA A 7 13.89 8.36 -25.22
N VAL A 8 14.12 9.68 -25.16
CA VAL A 8 13.61 10.54 -24.07
C VAL A 8 12.08 10.63 -24.10
N HIS A 9 11.48 10.78 -25.30
CA HIS A 9 10.03 10.80 -25.44
C HIS A 9 9.40 9.48 -25.01
N THR A 10 10.03 8.34 -25.30
CA THR A 10 9.53 7.02 -24.88
C THR A 10 9.59 6.85 -23.34
N ALA A 11 10.67 7.30 -22.69
CA ALA A 11 10.80 7.24 -21.23
C ALA A 11 9.75 8.10 -20.52
N ALA A 12 9.55 9.35 -20.96
CA ALA A 12 8.54 10.25 -20.40
C ALA A 12 7.12 9.70 -20.60
N THR A 13 6.81 9.15 -21.80
CA THR A 13 5.52 8.52 -22.08
C THR A 13 5.31 7.27 -21.21
N ALA A 14 6.36 6.46 -21.00
CA ALA A 14 6.29 5.30 -20.11
C ALA A 14 6.00 5.72 -18.67
N LEU A 15 6.70 6.73 -18.16
CA LEU A 15 6.44 7.28 -16.82
C LEU A 15 4.99 7.76 -16.70
N PHE A 16 4.52 8.55 -17.66
CA PHE A 16 3.15 9.07 -17.64
C PHE A 16 2.11 7.94 -17.63
N LEU A 17 2.19 6.98 -18.57
CA LEU A 17 1.22 5.89 -18.67
C LEU A 17 1.27 4.95 -17.46
N LEU A 18 2.46 4.61 -16.95
CA LEU A 18 2.59 3.79 -15.76
C LEU A 18 2.10 4.52 -14.50
N THR A 19 2.31 5.83 -14.39
CA THR A 19 1.79 6.64 -13.30
C THR A 19 0.26 6.72 -13.35
N CYS A 20 -0.32 6.89 -14.54
CA CYS A 20 -1.78 6.82 -14.72
C CYS A 20 -2.34 5.43 -14.37
N LEU A 21 -1.69 4.34 -14.81
CA LEU A 21 -2.08 2.99 -14.42
C LEU A 21 -2.02 2.81 -12.90
N ASN A 22 -0.97 3.31 -12.25
CA ASN A 22 -0.83 3.22 -10.80
C ASN A 22 -1.92 4.01 -10.07
N LEU A 23 -2.30 5.18 -10.60
CA LEU A 23 -3.40 5.95 -10.05
C LEU A 23 -4.71 5.15 -10.08
N PHE A 24 -5.07 4.56 -11.23
CA PHE A 24 -6.29 3.76 -11.35
C PHE A 24 -6.22 2.45 -10.55
N ASN A 25 -5.04 1.85 -10.40
CA ASN A 25 -4.81 0.71 -9.51
C ASN A 25 -5.20 1.04 -8.07
N PHE A 26 -4.75 2.19 -7.55
CA PHE A 26 -5.10 2.61 -6.19
C PHE A 26 -6.54 3.13 -6.07
N ILE A 27 -7.11 3.75 -7.10
CA ILE A 27 -8.55 4.08 -7.11
C ILE A 27 -9.37 2.79 -6.96
N ASP A 28 -9.09 1.78 -7.79
CA ASP A 28 -9.81 0.50 -7.78
C ASP A 28 -9.77 -0.18 -6.41
N ARG A 29 -8.58 -0.25 -5.82
CA ARG A 29 -8.36 -0.85 -4.48
C ARG A 29 -9.22 -0.20 -3.39
N TYR A 30 -9.42 1.11 -3.45
CA TYR A 30 -10.10 1.86 -2.40
C TYR A 30 -11.58 2.17 -2.70
N VAL A 31 -12.08 1.84 -3.90
CA VAL A 31 -13.52 1.85 -4.19
C VAL A 31 -14.28 0.92 -3.25
N LEU A 32 -13.79 -0.32 -3.04
CA LEU A 32 -14.47 -1.32 -2.22
C LEU A 32 -14.74 -0.83 -0.79
N PRO A 33 -13.76 -0.35 -0.01
CA PRO A 33 -14.03 0.21 1.31
C PRO A 33 -14.98 1.41 1.28
N GLY A 34 -14.92 2.23 0.22
CA GLY A 34 -15.82 3.38 0.04
C GLY A 34 -17.30 3.00 -0.10
N VAL A 35 -17.59 1.87 -0.76
CA VAL A 35 -18.96 1.35 -0.97
C VAL A 35 -19.35 0.26 0.01
N GLN A 36 -18.48 -0.12 0.93
CA GLN A 36 -18.68 -1.27 1.83
C GLN A 36 -20.03 -1.27 2.54
N PRO A 37 -20.56 -0.16 3.10
CA PRO A 37 -21.86 -0.16 3.76
C PRO A 37 -23.02 -0.55 2.83
N LEU A 38 -22.92 -0.20 1.54
CA LEU A 38 -23.95 -0.50 0.54
C LEU A 38 -23.93 -1.98 0.16
N ILE A 39 -22.73 -2.55 -0.07
CA ILE A 39 -22.52 -3.98 -0.35
C ILE A 39 -23.03 -4.81 0.83
N GLN A 40 -22.68 -4.39 2.05
CA GLN A 40 -23.07 -5.07 3.28
C GLN A 40 -24.59 -5.12 3.43
N LYS A 41 -25.26 -4.02 3.12
CA LYS A 41 -26.74 -3.95 3.15
C LYS A 41 -27.36 -4.86 2.10
N GLU A 42 -26.86 -4.88 0.86
CA GLU A 42 -27.44 -5.67 -0.23
C GLU A 42 -27.31 -7.18 0.00
N PHE A 43 -26.12 -7.63 0.42
CA PHE A 43 -25.85 -9.06 0.63
C PHE A 43 -26.11 -9.53 2.06
N SER A 44 -26.60 -8.67 2.96
CA SER A 44 -26.72 -8.96 4.40
C SER A 44 -25.42 -9.55 4.97
N ALA A 45 -24.29 -9.03 4.50
CA ALA A 45 -22.97 -9.55 4.83
C ALA A 45 -22.51 -9.10 6.21
N THR A 46 -21.80 -9.98 6.93
CA THR A 46 -21.19 -9.66 8.23
C THR A 46 -19.93 -8.84 8.07
N ASP A 47 -19.41 -8.25 9.16
CA ASP A 47 -18.14 -7.52 9.14
C ASP A 47 -16.96 -8.45 8.81
N ALA A 48 -17.00 -9.71 9.27
CA ALA A 48 -16.02 -10.72 8.89
C ALA A 48 -16.02 -11.03 7.39
N GLN A 49 -17.19 -11.03 6.77
CA GLN A 49 -17.32 -11.21 5.32
C GLN A 49 -16.78 -10.00 4.58
N MET A 50 -17.07 -8.78 5.03
CA MET A 50 -16.51 -7.57 4.43
C MET A 50 -14.98 -7.52 4.57
N GLY A 51 -14.46 -7.81 5.76
CA GLY A 51 -13.02 -7.94 5.96
C GLY A 51 -12.38 -9.06 5.13
N LEU A 52 -13.11 -10.16 4.86
CA LEU A 52 -12.63 -11.25 4.01
C LEU A 52 -12.43 -10.81 2.55
N LEU A 53 -13.23 -9.87 2.02
CA LEU A 53 -13.02 -9.34 0.67
C LEU A 53 -11.62 -8.72 0.55
N THR A 54 -11.29 -7.80 1.44
CA THR A 54 -9.95 -7.16 1.48
C THR A 54 -8.84 -8.17 1.77
N SER A 55 -9.06 -9.09 2.72
CA SER A 55 -8.09 -10.14 3.06
C SER A 55 -7.81 -11.08 1.88
N ALA A 56 -8.83 -11.46 1.11
CA ALA A 56 -8.68 -12.33 -0.06
C ALA A 56 -7.87 -11.66 -1.17
N PHE A 57 -8.08 -10.36 -1.37
CA PHE A 57 -7.29 -9.56 -2.30
C PHE A 57 -5.80 -9.59 -1.91
N PHE A 58 -5.45 -9.22 -0.67
CA PHE A 58 -4.05 -9.22 -0.23
C PHE A 58 -3.43 -10.61 -0.16
N PHE A 59 -4.22 -11.63 0.16
CA PHE A 59 -3.76 -13.01 0.14
C PHE A 59 -3.37 -13.46 -1.29
N THR A 60 -4.23 -13.22 -2.28
CA THR A 60 -3.92 -13.56 -3.67
C THR A 60 -2.79 -12.71 -4.24
N TYR A 61 -2.72 -11.43 -3.87
CA TYR A 61 -1.60 -10.54 -4.18
C TYR A 61 -0.27 -11.12 -3.64
N MET A 62 -0.23 -11.48 -2.36
CA MET A 62 0.95 -12.05 -1.69
C MET A 62 1.39 -13.37 -2.34
N VAL A 63 0.45 -14.27 -2.64
CA VAL A 63 0.74 -15.56 -3.27
C VAL A 63 1.20 -15.37 -4.72
N ALA A 64 0.59 -14.45 -5.47
CA ALA A 64 0.96 -14.17 -6.86
C ALA A 64 2.37 -13.52 -6.98
N ALA A 65 2.79 -12.71 -6.01
CA ALA A 65 4.02 -11.93 -6.08
C ALA A 65 5.29 -12.76 -6.39
N PRO A 66 5.58 -13.90 -5.73
CA PRO A 66 6.74 -14.73 -6.07
C PRO A 66 6.69 -15.31 -7.49
N PHE A 67 5.48 -15.74 -7.94
CA PHE A 67 5.29 -16.29 -9.28
C PHE A 67 5.47 -15.23 -10.35
N THR A 68 4.97 -14.04 -10.12
CA THR A 68 5.15 -12.91 -11.04
C THR A 68 6.60 -12.48 -11.12
N GLY A 69 7.32 -12.42 -9.98
CA GLY A 69 8.76 -12.19 -9.97
C GLY A 69 9.51 -13.19 -10.84
N TRP A 70 9.24 -14.50 -10.67
CA TRP A 70 9.82 -15.57 -11.47
C TRP A 70 9.47 -15.46 -12.97
N LEU A 71 8.25 -15.07 -13.32
CA LEU A 71 7.86 -14.77 -14.71
C LEU A 71 8.66 -13.60 -15.27
N GLY A 72 8.82 -12.54 -14.48
CA GLY A 72 9.56 -11.34 -14.86
C GLY A 72 11.03 -11.60 -15.15
N ASP A 73 11.64 -12.61 -14.54
CA ASP A 73 13.03 -12.99 -14.84
C ASP A 73 13.16 -13.67 -16.20
N ARG A 74 12.09 -14.30 -16.72
CA ARG A 74 12.11 -15.12 -17.95
C ARG A 74 11.50 -14.45 -19.16
N PHE A 75 10.47 -13.62 -18.94
CA PHE A 75 9.70 -13.01 -20.00
C PHE A 75 9.83 -11.49 -19.99
N PRO A 76 9.63 -10.80 -21.13
CA PRO A 76 9.58 -9.35 -21.17
C PRO A 76 8.53 -8.81 -20.20
N ARG A 77 8.85 -7.71 -19.50
CA ARG A 77 7.96 -7.12 -18.47
C ARG A 77 6.75 -6.41 -19.07
N ARG A 78 6.91 -5.80 -20.25
CA ARG A 78 5.82 -5.07 -20.93
C ARG A 78 4.55 -5.91 -21.12
N PRO A 79 4.57 -7.10 -21.77
CA PRO A 79 3.37 -7.92 -21.91
C PRO A 79 2.82 -8.42 -20.57
N LEU A 80 3.66 -8.64 -19.56
CA LEU A 80 3.22 -9.02 -18.23
C LEU A 80 2.48 -7.88 -17.51
N ILE A 81 2.97 -6.64 -17.61
CA ILE A 81 2.29 -5.43 -17.12
C ILE A 81 0.91 -5.29 -17.77
N VAL A 82 0.85 -5.43 -19.10
CA VAL A 82 -0.40 -5.32 -19.86
C VAL A 82 -1.38 -6.43 -19.47
N ALA A 83 -0.91 -7.68 -19.36
CA ALA A 83 -1.75 -8.81 -18.95
C ALA A 83 -2.29 -8.62 -17.52
N GLY A 84 -1.44 -8.19 -16.57
CA GLY A 84 -1.85 -7.86 -15.21
C GLY A 84 -2.88 -6.74 -15.18
N ALA A 85 -2.64 -5.66 -15.92
CA ALA A 85 -3.56 -4.52 -15.98
C ALA A 85 -4.92 -4.90 -16.58
N LEU A 86 -4.93 -5.67 -17.65
CA LEU A 86 -6.16 -6.16 -18.25
C LEU A 86 -6.90 -7.16 -17.35
N LEU A 87 -6.17 -8.01 -16.62
CA LEU A 87 -6.75 -8.96 -15.67
C LEU A 87 -7.48 -8.25 -14.55
N TRP A 88 -6.83 -7.29 -13.84
CA TRP A 88 -7.51 -6.57 -12.76
C TRP A 88 -8.66 -5.71 -13.29
N SER A 89 -8.46 -4.98 -14.42
CA SER A 89 -9.53 -4.18 -15.01
C SER A 89 -10.75 -5.02 -15.40
N ALA A 90 -10.54 -6.21 -15.98
CA ALA A 90 -11.61 -7.13 -16.30
C ALA A 90 -12.29 -7.68 -15.03
N ALA A 91 -11.51 -8.06 -14.00
CA ALA A 91 -12.05 -8.56 -12.74
C ALA A 91 -12.88 -7.49 -12.01
N THR A 92 -12.40 -6.23 -12.01
CA THR A 92 -13.12 -5.07 -11.45
C THR A 92 -14.40 -4.77 -12.25
N LEU A 93 -14.32 -4.78 -13.57
CA LEU A 93 -15.50 -4.59 -14.44
C LEU A 93 -16.55 -5.69 -14.17
N LEU A 94 -16.13 -6.93 -14.08
CA LEU A 94 -17.01 -8.06 -13.75
C LEU A 94 -17.56 -7.95 -12.32
N THR A 95 -16.84 -7.34 -11.37
CA THR A 95 -17.33 -7.07 -10.01
C THR A 95 -18.61 -6.23 -10.04
N ALA A 96 -18.73 -5.29 -10.97
CA ALA A 96 -19.93 -4.49 -11.14
C ALA A 96 -21.19 -5.30 -11.58
N THR A 97 -21.05 -6.55 -11.97
CA THR A 97 -22.15 -7.41 -12.46
C THR A 97 -22.48 -8.57 -11.52
N VAL A 98 -21.97 -8.57 -10.28
CA VAL A 98 -22.22 -9.67 -9.34
C VAL A 98 -23.61 -9.57 -8.68
N HIS A 99 -24.18 -10.75 -8.38
CA HIS A 99 -25.46 -10.90 -7.69
C HIS A 99 -25.34 -11.77 -6.42
N SER A 100 -24.12 -12.20 -6.05
CA SER A 100 -23.87 -12.94 -4.82
C SER A 100 -22.54 -12.55 -4.20
N TYR A 101 -22.47 -12.65 -2.87
CA TYR A 101 -21.25 -12.38 -2.11
C TYR A 101 -20.09 -13.31 -2.54
N GLN A 102 -20.35 -14.59 -2.82
CA GLN A 102 -19.31 -15.54 -3.23
C GLN A 102 -18.67 -15.16 -4.56
N THR A 103 -19.49 -14.73 -5.52
CA THR A 103 -19.00 -14.26 -6.82
C THR A 103 -18.20 -12.94 -6.65
N LEU A 104 -18.66 -12.05 -5.77
CA LEU A 104 -17.92 -10.83 -5.43
C LEU A 104 -16.54 -11.17 -4.84
N LEU A 105 -16.49 -12.08 -3.86
CA LEU A 105 -15.25 -12.53 -3.22
C LEU A 105 -14.26 -13.09 -4.24
N LEU A 106 -14.71 -13.98 -5.12
CA LEU A 106 -13.86 -14.60 -6.14
C LEU A 106 -13.29 -13.53 -7.10
N ARG A 107 -14.14 -12.62 -7.59
CA ARG A 107 -13.71 -11.59 -8.55
C ARG A 107 -12.74 -10.59 -7.90
N HIS A 108 -13.01 -10.19 -6.67
CA HIS A 108 -12.12 -9.29 -5.93
C HIS A 108 -10.77 -9.94 -5.60
N ALA A 109 -10.75 -11.24 -5.31
CA ALA A 109 -9.51 -12.00 -5.17
C ALA A 109 -8.68 -12.03 -6.47
N LEU A 110 -9.31 -12.12 -7.64
CA LEU A 110 -8.62 -12.07 -8.95
C LEU A 110 -7.97 -10.71 -9.22
N VAL A 111 -8.55 -9.61 -8.73
CA VAL A 111 -7.94 -8.26 -8.81
C VAL A 111 -6.54 -8.28 -8.19
N GLY A 112 -6.37 -8.91 -7.02
CA GLY A 112 -5.08 -9.00 -6.33
C GLY A 112 -3.97 -9.64 -7.17
N ILE A 113 -4.27 -10.63 -8.00
CA ILE A 113 -3.29 -11.26 -8.91
C ILE A 113 -2.81 -10.28 -9.99
N GLY A 114 -3.75 -9.57 -10.62
CA GLY A 114 -3.44 -8.58 -11.65
C GLY A 114 -2.61 -7.42 -11.12
N GLU A 115 -3.00 -6.90 -9.95
CA GLU A 115 -2.31 -5.79 -9.30
C GLU A 115 -0.90 -6.17 -8.81
N ALA A 116 -0.70 -7.38 -8.29
CA ALA A 116 0.63 -7.86 -7.89
C ALA A 116 1.60 -7.86 -9.08
N THR A 117 1.13 -8.28 -10.25
CA THR A 117 1.92 -8.30 -11.48
C THR A 117 2.38 -6.88 -11.87
N PHE A 118 1.47 -5.93 -11.86
CA PHE A 118 1.77 -4.53 -12.16
C PHE A 118 2.73 -3.90 -11.15
N SER A 119 2.45 -4.05 -9.87
CA SER A 119 3.21 -3.40 -8.79
C SER A 119 4.67 -3.85 -8.71
N ILE A 120 4.97 -5.07 -9.17
CA ILE A 120 6.33 -5.60 -9.22
C ILE A 120 7.08 -5.06 -10.45
N PHE A 121 6.42 -5.04 -11.60
CA PHE A 121 7.13 -4.76 -12.86
C PHE A 121 7.19 -3.29 -13.23
N ALA A 122 6.19 -2.49 -12.85
CA ALA A 122 6.14 -1.07 -13.23
C ALA A 122 7.34 -0.26 -12.70
N PRO A 123 7.70 -0.32 -11.38
CA PRO A 123 8.86 0.39 -10.89
C PRO A 123 10.19 -0.19 -11.43
N ALA A 124 10.25 -1.52 -11.65
CA ALA A 124 11.42 -2.13 -12.25
C ALA A 124 11.65 -1.69 -13.69
N LEU A 125 10.57 -1.59 -14.48
CA LEU A 125 10.63 -1.08 -15.86
C LEU A 125 11.01 0.40 -15.90
N LEU A 126 10.47 1.22 -15.00
CA LEU A 126 10.86 2.62 -14.88
C LEU A 126 12.36 2.77 -14.56
N SER A 127 12.90 1.89 -13.70
CA SER A 127 14.32 1.90 -13.39
C SER A 127 15.22 1.56 -14.58
N ASP A 128 14.72 0.80 -15.56
CA ASP A 128 15.44 0.52 -16.80
C ASP A 128 15.41 1.70 -17.79
N PHE A 129 14.39 2.58 -17.70
CA PHE A 129 14.30 3.78 -18.54
C PHE A 129 15.13 4.96 -18.04
N TYR A 130 15.40 5.02 -16.72
CA TYR A 130 16.02 6.19 -16.09
C TYR A 130 17.33 5.84 -15.38
N PRO A 131 18.39 6.66 -15.55
CA PRO A 131 19.65 6.46 -14.84
C PRO A 131 19.46 6.59 -13.32
N GLU A 132 20.35 6.00 -12.55
CA GLU A 132 20.27 5.89 -11.09
C GLU A 132 20.04 7.25 -10.41
N ILE A 133 20.68 8.30 -10.91
CA ILE A 133 20.57 9.67 -10.38
C ILE A 133 19.13 10.21 -10.44
N ASP A 134 18.32 9.81 -11.44
CA ASP A 134 16.97 10.31 -11.66
C ASP A 134 15.89 9.38 -11.05
N ARG A 135 16.24 8.13 -10.69
CA ARG A 135 15.28 7.11 -10.23
C ARG A 135 14.47 7.55 -9.04
N ASN A 136 15.10 8.20 -8.06
CA ASN A 136 14.40 8.66 -6.88
C ASN A 136 13.28 9.65 -7.22
N ARG A 137 13.55 10.61 -8.11
CA ARG A 137 12.55 11.58 -8.59
C ARG A 137 11.43 10.90 -9.37
N VAL A 138 11.79 10.00 -10.28
CA VAL A 138 10.83 9.27 -11.13
C VAL A 138 9.91 8.38 -10.29
N LEU A 139 10.47 7.60 -9.38
CA LEU A 139 9.70 6.75 -8.49
C LEU A 139 8.84 7.56 -7.49
N SER A 140 9.31 8.74 -7.06
CA SER A 140 8.49 9.64 -6.24
C SER A 140 7.25 10.12 -6.99
N ILE A 141 7.37 10.48 -8.28
CA ILE A 141 6.25 10.84 -9.14
C ILE A 141 5.30 9.64 -9.31
N PHE A 142 5.84 8.45 -9.51
CA PHE A 142 5.06 7.22 -9.65
C PHE A 142 4.27 6.91 -8.36
N TYR A 143 4.91 6.99 -7.20
CA TYR A 143 4.29 6.61 -5.92
C TYR A 143 3.40 7.68 -5.27
N ILE A 144 3.45 8.96 -5.72
CA ILE A 144 2.50 9.99 -5.24
C ILE A 144 1.04 9.62 -5.57
N THR A 145 0.84 8.76 -6.55
CA THR A 145 -0.49 8.25 -6.91
C THR A 145 -1.11 7.35 -5.83
N ILE A 146 -0.35 6.85 -4.87
CA ILE A 146 -0.85 6.00 -3.78
C ILE A 146 -1.88 6.75 -2.92
N PRO A 147 -1.51 7.83 -2.19
CA PRO A 147 -2.48 8.56 -1.40
C PRO A 147 -3.55 9.26 -2.24
N VAL A 148 -3.20 9.75 -3.44
CA VAL A 148 -4.16 10.41 -4.33
C VAL A 148 -5.18 9.41 -4.86
N GLY A 149 -4.75 8.24 -5.32
CA GLY A 149 -5.63 7.18 -5.80
C GLY A 149 -6.51 6.61 -4.70
N ALA A 150 -5.97 6.40 -3.49
CA ALA A 150 -6.75 5.98 -2.34
C ALA A 150 -7.86 6.99 -2.01
N ALA A 151 -7.53 8.27 -1.96
CA ALA A 151 -8.49 9.34 -1.72
C ALA A 151 -9.60 9.38 -2.77
N LEU A 152 -9.23 9.30 -4.06
CA LEU A 152 -10.18 9.26 -5.16
C LEU A 152 -11.02 7.97 -5.15
N GLY A 153 -10.47 6.84 -4.70
CA GLY A 153 -11.18 5.58 -4.53
C GLY A 153 -12.26 5.70 -3.45
N TYR A 154 -11.93 6.20 -2.27
CA TYR A 154 -12.92 6.47 -1.22
C TYR A 154 -13.98 7.49 -1.66
N LEU A 155 -13.55 8.59 -2.27
CA LEU A 155 -14.45 9.64 -2.75
C LEU A 155 -15.42 9.09 -3.81
N SER A 156 -14.90 8.45 -4.85
CA SER A 156 -15.73 7.91 -5.94
C SER A 156 -16.62 6.78 -5.45
N GLY A 157 -16.08 5.87 -4.61
CA GLY A 157 -16.86 4.81 -3.97
C GLY A 157 -18.02 5.38 -3.16
N GLY A 158 -17.76 6.31 -2.26
CA GLY A 158 -18.78 6.92 -1.42
C GLY A 158 -19.81 7.71 -2.22
N VAL A 159 -19.38 8.68 -3.00
CA VAL A 159 -20.29 9.62 -3.71
C VAL A 159 -21.06 8.92 -4.83
N LEU A 160 -20.36 8.23 -5.74
CA LEU A 160 -21.06 7.56 -6.84
C LEU A 160 -21.85 6.34 -6.35
N GLY A 161 -21.32 5.63 -5.33
CA GLY A 161 -22.00 4.49 -4.73
C GLY A 161 -23.33 4.87 -4.09
N GLU A 162 -23.39 5.99 -3.35
CA GLU A 162 -24.63 6.46 -2.73
C GLU A 162 -25.67 6.91 -3.77
N HIS A 163 -25.25 7.68 -4.79
CA HIS A 163 -26.17 8.29 -5.74
C HIS A 163 -26.60 7.37 -6.88
N TYR A 164 -25.71 6.50 -7.36
CA TYR A 164 -25.94 5.68 -8.55
C TYR A 164 -25.85 4.15 -8.26
N GLY A 165 -25.64 3.76 -7.00
CA GLY A 165 -25.47 2.38 -6.59
C GLY A 165 -23.98 1.94 -6.60
N TRP A 166 -23.65 1.03 -5.68
CA TRP A 166 -22.26 0.60 -5.40
C TRP A 166 -21.54 -0.03 -6.59
N ARG A 167 -22.24 -0.44 -7.63
CA ARG A 167 -21.66 -1.05 -8.85
C ARG A 167 -21.01 -0.02 -9.77
N VAL A 168 -21.54 1.20 -9.80
CA VAL A 168 -21.10 2.26 -10.73
C VAL A 168 -19.63 2.66 -10.51
N PRO A 169 -19.14 2.87 -9.29
CA PRO A 169 -17.71 3.15 -9.07
C PRO A 169 -16.77 2.11 -9.65
N PHE A 170 -17.12 0.82 -9.63
CA PHE A 170 -16.30 -0.25 -10.23
C PHE A 170 -16.24 -0.15 -11.75
N PHE A 171 -17.32 0.21 -12.44
CA PHE A 171 -17.28 0.49 -13.88
C PHE A 171 -16.32 1.63 -14.21
N ILE A 172 -16.39 2.72 -13.44
CA ILE A 172 -15.57 3.91 -13.65
C ILE A 172 -14.10 3.64 -13.34
N ALA A 173 -13.78 2.84 -12.32
CA ALA A 173 -12.42 2.48 -11.98
C ALA A 173 -11.78 1.53 -13.02
N ALA A 174 -12.56 0.55 -13.52
CA ALA A 174 -12.07 -0.48 -14.41
C ALA A 174 -11.73 0.01 -15.82
N LEU A 175 -12.61 0.83 -16.42
CA LEU A 175 -12.49 1.20 -17.85
C LEU A 175 -11.19 1.93 -18.19
N PRO A 176 -10.74 2.96 -17.45
CA PRO A 176 -9.51 3.67 -17.79
C PRO A 176 -8.28 2.78 -17.68
N GLY A 177 -8.24 1.86 -16.68
CA GLY A 177 -7.14 0.91 -16.52
C GLY A 177 -6.91 0.07 -17.79
N GLY A 178 -7.99 -0.48 -18.35
CA GLY A 178 -7.93 -1.25 -19.59
C GLY A 178 -7.47 -0.42 -20.80
N PHE A 179 -7.99 0.80 -20.97
CA PHE A 179 -7.59 1.69 -22.05
C PHE A 179 -6.13 2.13 -21.95
N ILE A 180 -5.67 2.48 -20.75
CA ILE A 180 -4.27 2.89 -20.52
C ILE A 180 -3.33 1.70 -20.73
N ALA A 181 -3.72 0.49 -20.30
CA ALA A 181 -2.94 -0.73 -20.58
C ALA A 181 -2.82 -1.01 -22.09
N ALA A 182 -3.89 -0.83 -22.85
CA ALA A 182 -3.85 -0.93 -24.30
C ALA A 182 -2.92 0.15 -24.90
N ALA A 183 -3.06 1.41 -24.50
CA ALA A 183 -2.17 2.49 -24.91
C ALA A 183 -0.70 2.17 -24.59
N PHE A 184 -0.42 1.69 -23.36
CA PHE A 184 0.91 1.27 -22.97
C PHE A 184 1.46 0.16 -23.87
N CYS A 185 0.62 -0.82 -24.24
CA CYS A 185 0.97 -1.89 -25.16
C CYS A 185 1.38 -1.37 -26.56
N PHE A 186 0.71 -0.35 -27.07
CA PHE A 186 0.99 0.15 -28.42
C PHE A 186 2.17 1.14 -28.47
N PHE A 187 2.28 2.02 -27.47
CA PHE A 187 3.22 3.14 -27.53
C PHE A 187 4.57 2.87 -26.88
N ILE A 188 4.68 1.91 -25.96
CA ILE A 188 5.92 1.70 -25.20
C ILE A 188 6.69 0.49 -25.74
N LYS A 189 7.96 0.70 -26.03
CA LYS A 189 8.93 -0.37 -26.28
C LYS A 189 9.76 -0.60 -25.02
N GLU A 190 9.87 -1.86 -24.60
CA GLU A 190 10.65 -2.23 -23.41
C GLU A 190 12.15 -2.00 -23.69
N PRO A 191 12.88 -1.27 -22.82
CA PRO A 191 14.33 -1.15 -22.93
C PRO A 191 15.01 -2.46 -22.54
N PRO A 192 16.27 -2.67 -22.95
CA PRO A 192 17.06 -3.79 -22.44
C PRO A 192 17.16 -3.73 -20.91
N ARG A 193 17.11 -4.90 -20.25
CA ARG A 193 17.17 -4.99 -18.80
C ARG A 193 18.50 -4.46 -18.27
N GLY A 194 18.44 -3.61 -17.23
CA GLY A 194 19.61 -2.99 -16.63
C GLY A 194 20.36 -2.07 -17.58
N SER A 195 19.65 -1.52 -18.62
CA SER A 195 20.25 -0.60 -19.58
C SER A 195 20.75 0.70 -18.95
N SER A 196 20.28 1.00 -17.75
CA SER A 196 20.62 2.20 -16.98
C SER A 196 21.44 1.89 -15.71
N ASP A 197 21.92 0.65 -15.52
CA ASP A 197 22.71 0.25 -14.34
C ASP A 197 24.21 0.33 -14.67
N GLU A 198 24.98 1.07 -13.87
CA GLU A 198 26.44 1.17 -14.02
C GLU A 198 27.18 -0.04 -13.42
N LEU A 199 26.68 -0.62 -12.33
CA LEU A 199 27.27 -1.77 -11.66
C LEU A 199 26.19 -2.69 -11.06
N ARG A 200 26.29 -4.00 -11.31
CA ARG A 200 25.45 -5.00 -10.65
C ARG A 200 26.19 -5.57 -9.44
N PRO A 201 25.68 -5.40 -8.21
CA PRO A 201 26.23 -6.09 -7.05
C PRO A 201 26.12 -7.61 -7.28
N THR A 202 27.21 -8.37 -7.08
CA THR A 202 27.18 -9.83 -7.15
C THR A 202 26.36 -10.37 -5.98
N PHE A 203 25.41 -11.26 -6.29
CA PHE A 203 24.59 -11.94 -5.28
C PHE A 203 25.47 -12.86 -4.40
N ASP A 204 25.42 -12.64 -3.08
CA ASP A 204 26.15 -13.45 -2.09
C ASP A 204 25.18 -14.27 -1.24
N ARG A 205 25.26 -15.61 -1.39
CA ARG A 205 24.45 -16.56 -0.61
C ARG A 205 24.77 -16.56 0.88
N SER A 206 25.99 -16.22 1.28
CA SER A 206 26.38 -16.16 2.70
C SER A 206 25.70 -15.01 3.41
N SER A 207 25.64 -13.86 2.75
CA SER A 207 24.89 -12.66 3.23
C SER A 207 23.40 -12.94 3.38
N LEU A 208 22.79 -13.76 2.49
CA LEU A 208 21.38 -14.13 2.61
C LEU A 208 21.12 -15.01 3.86
N ARG A 209 22.04 -15.92 4.20
CA ARG A 209 21.94 -16.69 5.46
C ARG A 209 22.07 -15.80 6.70
N GLY A 210 22.94 -14.79 6.64
CA GLY A 210 23.09 -13.77 7.68
C GLY A 210 21.81 -12.97 7.94
N LEU A 211 21.00 -12.75 6.91
CA LEU A 211 19.73 -12.02 7.02
C LEU A 211 18.77 -12.62 8.03
N PHE A 212 18.65 -13.96 8.08
CA PHE A 212 17.77 -14.66 9.02
C PHE A 212 18.20 -14.53 10.48
N ARG A 213 19.45 -14.14 10.75
CA ARG A 213 19.98 -13.87 12.09
C ARG A 213 20.14 -12.38 12.39
N ASN A 214 19.73 -11.51 11.49
CA ASN A 214 19.89 -10.07 11.64
C ASN A 214 18.73 -9.47 12.45
N PRO A 215 18.94 -9.07 13.72
CA PRO A 215 17.86 -8.54 14.56
C PRO A 215 17.36 -7.16 14.09
N ALA A 216 18.22 -6.34 13.45
CA ALA A 216 17.79 -5.07 12.88
C ALA A 216 16.78 -5.29 11.75
N PHE A 217 17.07 -6.22 10.82
CA PHE A 217 16.14 -6.57 9.76
C PHE A 217 14.79 -7.08 10.29
N TRP A 218 14.82 -8.01 11.24
CA TRP A 218 13.58 -8.62 11.74
C TRP A 218 12.74 -7.67 12.59
N THR A 219 13.37 -6.81 13.39
CA THR A 219 12.61 -5.81 14.15
C THR A 219 11.99 -4.73 13.25
N ALA A 220 12.68 -4.32 12.18
CA ALA A 220 12.10 -3.44 11.17
C ALA A 220 10.92 -4.12 10.44
N THR A 221 11.11 -5.36 9.97
CA THR A 221 10.09 -6.13 9.24
C THR A 221 8.86 -6.42 10.09
N LEU A 222 9.02 -6.91 11.33
CA LEU A 222 7.90 -7.22 12.21
C LEU A 222 7.19 -5.95 12.70
N GLY A 223 7.93 -4.88 13.00
CA GLY A 223 7.34 -3.58 13.30
C GLY A 223 6.51 -3.05 12.14
N MET A 224 7.02 -3.19 10.90
CA MET A 224 6.32 -2.80 9.68
C MET A 224 5.10 -3.69 9.41
N ALA A 225 5.16 -4.99 9.73
CA ALA A 225 4.02 -5.90 9.61
C ALA A 225 2.87 -5.53 10.56
N MET A 226 3.18 -5.17 11.81
CA MET A 226 2.17 -4.72 12.76
C MET A 226 1.60 -3.35 12.40
N TRP A 227 2.41 -2.45 11.87
CA TRP A 227 1.94 -1.20 11.27
C TRP A 227 1.00 -1.46 10.09
N THR A 228 1.37 -2.35 9.16
CA THR A 228 0.52 -2.75 8.03
C THR A 228 -0.78 -3.41 8.48
N PHE A 229 -0.75 -4.17 9.60
CA PHE A 229 -1.96 -4.70 10.22
C PHE A 229 -2.94 -3.57 10.62
N ALA A 230 -2.43 -2.54 11.29
CA ALA A 230 -3.26 -1.41 11.72
C ALA A 230 -3.79 -0.61 10.51
N VAL A 231 -2.93 -0.30 9.55
CA VAL A 231 -3.31 0.43 8.32
C VAL A 231 -4.35 -0.35 7.51
N GLY A 232 -4.17 -1.67 7.32
CA GLY A 232 -5.11 -2.52 6.59
C GLY A 232 -6.50 -2.56 7.23
N GLY A 233 -6.54 -2.63 8.56
CA GLY A 233 -7.78 -2.58 9.32
C GLY A 233 -8.49 -1.23 9.23
N ILE A 234 -7.75 -0.14 9.43
CA ILE A 234 -8.28 1.23 9.38
C ILE A 234 -8.79 1.52 7.96
N SER A 235 -7.98 1.28 6.93
CA SER A 235 -8.35 1.56 5.55
C SER A 235 -9.59 0.79 5.09
N THR A 236 -9.81 -0.41 5.61
CA THR A 236 -10.99 -1.22 5.27
C THR A 236 -12.26 -0.73 5.96
N PHE A 237 -12.19 -0.37 7.24
CA PHE A 237 -13.39 -0.14 8.03
C PHE A 237 -13.67 1.31 8.40
N LEU A 238 -12.75 2.25 8.17
CA LEU A 238 -12.94 3.65 8.57
C LEU A 238 -14.15 4.32 7.91
N PRO A 239 -14.44 4.14 6.59
CA PRO A 239 -15.67 4.68 6.00
C PRO A 239 -16.92 4.10 6.65
N THR A 240 -16.96 2.78 6.86
CA THR A 240 -18.07 2.10 7.54
C THR A 240 -18.22 2.57 8.98
N PHE A 241 -17.11 2.85 9.67
CA PHE A 241 -17.11 3.39 11.03
C PHE A 241 -17.74 4.79 11.08
N PHE A 242 -17.40 5.67 10.15
CA PHE A 242 -18.03 7.00 10.04
C PHE A 242 -19.53 6.90 9.77
N VAL A 243 -19.98 5.97 8.93
CA VAL A 243 -21.41 5.76 8.70
C VAL A 243 -22.12 5.29 9.96
N ARG A 244 -21.59 4.25 10.65
CA ARG A 244 -22.28 3.61 11.80
C ARG A 244 -22.24 4.45 13.08
N PHE A 245 -21.13 5.10 13.36
CA PHE A 245 -20.92 5.81 14.63
C PHE A 245 -20.86 7.30 14.49
N GLY A 246 -20.58 7.80 13.27
CA GLY A 246 -20.56 9.22 12.96
C GLY A 246 -21.89 9.75 12.44
N GLY A 247 -22.82 8.85 12.03
CA GLY A 247 -24.06 9.26 11.39
C GLY A 247 -23.88 9.90 10.01
N TYR A 248 -22.71 9.69 9.40
CA TYR A 248 -22.42 10.19 8.05
C TYR A 248 -23.20 9.39 7.00
N SER A 249 -23.59 10.05 5.90
CA SER A 249 -23.98 9.31 4.69
C SER A 249 -22.77 8.59 4.10
N VAL A 250 -22.98 7.62 3.22
CA VAL A 250 -21.87 6.90 2.57
C VAL A 250 -21.00 7.87 1.76
N ALA A 251 -21.62 8.84 1.07
CA ALA A 251 -20.92 9.88 0.34
C ALA A 251 -20.05 10.75 1.27
N ALA A 252 -20.64 11.24 2.37
CA ALA A 252 -19.91 12.05 3.34
C ALA A 252 -18.73 11.27 3.98
N ALA A 253 -18.93 10.01 4.33
CA ALA A 253 -17.89 9.15 4.87
C ALA A 253 -16.73 8.95 3.85
N GLY A 254 -17.07 8.73 2.58
CA GLY A 254 -16.08 8.62 1.49
C GLY A 254 -15.30 9.92 1.27
N ILE A 255 -15.97 11.07 1.30
CA ILE A 255 -15.33 12.40 1.18
C ILE A 255 -14.38 12.64 2.35
N VAL A 256 -14.84 12.44 3.58
CA VAL A 256 -14.02 12.69 4.78
C VAL A 256 -12.83 11.74 4.83
N THR A 257 -13.03 10.45 4.63
CA THR A 257 -11.93 9.47 4.61
C THR A 257 -10.94 9.79 3.49
N GLY A 258 -11.43 10.08 2.28
CA GLY A 258 -10.57 10.43 1.16
C GLY A 258 -9.76 11.70 1.42
N ALA A 259 -10.38 12.75 2.00
CA ALA A 259 -9.69 13.98 2.36
C ALA A 259 -8.60 13.76 3.42
N ILE A 260 -8.89 12.99 4.48
CA ILE A 260 -7.93 12.62 5.51
C ILE A 260 -6.76 11.87 4.85
N THR A 261 -7.03 10.80 4.10
CA THR A 261 -5.99 9.98 3.46
C THR A 261 -5.12 10.79 2.48
N ALA A 262 -5.71 11.72 1.69
CA ALA A 262 -4.93 12.56 0.78
C ALA A 262 -4.00 13.51 1.53
N ILE A 263 -4.53 14.23 2.51
CA ILE A 263 -3.79 15.24 3.26
C ILE A 263 -2.71 14.57 4.10
N ASP A 264 -3.07 13.54 4.85
CA ASP A 264 -2.17 12.84 5.76
C ASP A 264 -1.11 12.02 5.00
N GLY A 265 -1.49 11.41 3.88
CA GLY A 265 -0.58 10.70 3.02
C GLY A 265 0.53 11.58 2.48
N LEU A 266 0.19 12.79 2.03
CA LEU A 266 1.17 13.75 1.53
C LEU A 266 1.97 14.39 2.67
N ILE A 267 1.30 14.97 3.64
CA ILE A 267 1.96 15.70 4.74
C ILE A 267 2.75 14.74 5.62
N GLY A 268 2.17 13.62 6.04
CA GLY A 268 2.83 12.66 6.91
C GLY A 268 4.09 12.08 6.28
N THR A 269 4.03 11.67 5.01
CA THR A 269 5.20 11.14 4.30
C THR A 269 6.32 12.18 4.16
N ILE A 270 6.00 13.44 3.81
CA ILE A 270 6.98 14.51 3.71
C ILE A 270 7.60 14.81 5.07
N LEU A 271 6.78 14.96 6.12
CA LEU A 271 7.25 15.21 7.48
C LEU A 271 8.13 14.07 8.00
N GLY A 272 7.74 12.83 7.79
CA GLY A 272 8.51 11.67 8.21
C GLY A 272 9.87 11.60 7.54
N GLY A 273 9.94 11.86 6.25
CA GLY A 273 11.20 11.96 5.51
C GLY A 273 12.08 13.12 6.00
N TRP A 274 11.50 14.28 6.22
CA TRP A 274 12.22 15.46 6.69
C TRP A 274 12.77 15.30 8.11
N ILE A 275 11.94 14.82 9.04
CA ILE A 275 12.37 14.54 10.42
C ILE A 275 13.45 13.46 10.42
N GLY A 276 13.22 12.37 9.66
CA GLY A 276 14.16 11.26 9.53
C GLY A 276 15.53 11.72 9.03
N HIS A 277 15.56 12.52 7.95
CA HIS A 277 16.80 13.07 7.38
C HIS A 277 17.58 13.95 8.37
N ARG A 278 16.87 14.79 9.13
CA ARG A 278 17.53 15.67 10.11
C ARG A 278 18.03 14.94 11.34
N TRP A 279 17.23 14.02 11.87
CA TRP A 279 17.56 13.39 13.13
C TRP A 279 18.57 12.25 12.98
N VAL A 280 18.57 11.54 11.86
CA VAL A 280 19.53 10.45 11.59
C VAL A 280 20.98 10.93 11.59
N ARG A 281 21.23 12.19 11.21
CA ARG A 281 22.56 12.82 11.26
C ARG A 281 23.12 12.96 12.68
N LYS A 282 22.24 13.00 13.68
CA LYS A 282 22.60 13.17 15.09
C LYS A 282 22.52 11.88 15.90
N ASN A 283 21.70 10.93 15.43
CA ASN A 283 21.45 9.69 16.15
C ASN A 283 21.14 8.56 15.15
N HIS A 284 22.00 7.56 15.08
CA HIS A 284 21.81 6.39 14.19
C HIS A 284 20.53 5.61 14.49
N ARG A 285 19.97 5.70 15.71
CA ARG A 285 18.70 5.07 16.12
C ARG A 285 17.47 5.85 15.67
N ALA A 286 17.63 7.04 15.10
CA ALA A 286 16.55 8.00 14.87
C ALA A 286 15.39 7.40 14.06
N LEU A 287 15.66 6.64 13.01
CA LEU A 287 14.61 6.08 12.13
C LEU A 287 13.70 5.11 12.90
N TYR A 288 14.28 4.23 13.72
CA TYR A 288 13.51 3.33 14.59
C TYR A 288 12.72 4.11 15.65
N LEU A 289 13.34 5.11 16.28
CA LEU A 289 12.72 5.90 17.35
C LEU A 289 11.58 6.78 16.82
N ILE A 290 11.73 7.38 15.63
CA ILE A 290 10.66 8.14 14.97
C ILE A 290 9.45 7.23 14.77
N SER A 291 9.66 6.06 14.19
CA SER A 291 8.60 5.12 13.92
C SER A 291 7.96 4.58 15.20
N ALA A 292 8.76 4.24 16.20
CA ALA A 292 8.26 3.76 17.49
C ALA A 292 7.39 4.81 18.20
N TRP A 293 7.87 6.07 18.27
CA TRP A 293 7.13 7.14 18.92
C TRP A 293 5.88 7.55 18.14
N SER A 294 5.94 7.64 16.81
CA SER A 294 4.75 7.99 16.03
C SER A 294 3.64 6.96 16.21
N MET A 295 3.98 5.65 16.26
CA MET A 295 2.99 4.61 16.54
C MET A 295 2.47 4.65 17.98
N ALA A 296 3.33 4.92 18.97
CA ALA A 296 2.90 5.10 20.36
C ALA A 296 1.91 6.28 20.50
N ILE A 297 2.18 7.40 19.84
CA ILE A 297 1.31 8.58 19.86
C ILE A 297 0.04 8.36 19.01
N ALA A 298 0.09 7.52 17.97
CA ALA A 298 -1.09 7.15 17.21
C ALA A 298 -2.12 6.36 18.03
N ILE A 299 -1.70 5.62 19.08
CA ILE A 299 -2.61 4.85 19.93
C ILE A 299 -3.70 5.73 20.57
N PRO A 300 -3.39 6.80 21.34
CA PRO A 300 -4.42 7.66 21.90
C PRO A 300 -5.26 8.39 20.83
N ALA A 301 -4.70 8.73 19.68
CA ALA A 301 -5.46 9.32 18.58
C ALA A 301 -6.48 8.32 17.98
N CYS A 302 -6.06 7.09 17.71
CA CYS A 302 -6.97 6.01 17.31
C CYS A 302 -8.01 5.71 18.40
N ALA A 303 -7.62 5.66 19.68
CA ALA A 303 -8.54 5.43 20.79
C ALA A 303 -9.58 6.56 20.90
N ALA A 304 -9.18 7.81 20.69
CA ALA A 304 -10.09 8.96 20.65
C ALA A 304 -11.10 8.85 19.50
N THR A 305 -10.67 8.39 18.33
CA THR A 305 -11.56 8.10 17.19
C THR A 305 -12.57 7.01 17.54
N LEU A 306 -12.10 5.91 18.11
CA LEU A 306 -12.92 4.72 18.30
C LEU A 306 -13.85 4.82 19.53
N PHE A 307 -13.38 5.40 20.63
CA PHE A 307 -14.05 5.37 21.94
C PHE A 307 -14.33 6.76 22.52
N GLY A 308 -13.78 7.81 21.94
CA GLY A 308 -13.95 9.18 22.39
C GLY A 308 -15.32 9.76 22.09
N PRO A 309 -15.59 11.00 22.54
CA PRO A 309 -16.76 11.75 22.16
C PRO A 309 -16.85 11.95 20.63
N HIS A 310 -18.08 12.15 20.12
CA HIS A 310 -18.33 12.34 18.68
C HIS A 310 -17.47 13.45 18.04
N SER A 311 -17.16 14.51 18.79
CA SER A 311 -16.29 15.61 18.34
C SER A 311 -14.86 15.19 18.02
N TRP A 312 -14.38 14.07 18.54
CA TRP A 312 -13.04 13.51 18.29
C TRP A 312 -12.99 12.54 17.12
N LEU A 313 -14.13 12.19 16.54
CA LEU A 313 -14.21 11.19 15.48
C LEU A 313 -13.32 11.56 14.28
N VAL A 314 -13.44 12.73 13.70
CA VAL A 314 -12.64 13.19 12.56
C VAL A 314 -11.26 13.69 12.99
N PRO A 315 -11.12 14.55 14.02
CA PRO A 315 -9.77 14.98 14.45
C PRO A 315 -8.88 13.85 14.92
N GLY A 316 -9.44 12.86 15.60
CA GLY A 316 -8.69 11.67 16.03
C GLY A 316 -8.23 10.82 14.85
N ALA A 317 -9.12 10.58 13.87
CA ALA A 317 -8.79 9.83 12.66
C ALA A 317 -7.70 10.54 11.85
N PHE A 318 -7.80 11.85 11.69
CA PHE A 318 -6.79 12.68 11.05
C PHE A 318 -5.43 12.56 11.77
N ALA A 319 -5.40 12.78 13.08
CA ALA A 319 -4.16 12.67 13.85
C ALA A 319 -3.55 11.27 13.78
N ALA A 320 -4.38 10.22 13.82
CA ALA A 320 -3.95 8.84 13.72
C ALA A 320 -3.34 8.54 12.34
N GLU A 321 -4.04 8.85 11.24
CA GLU A 321 -3.53 8.60 9.88
C GLU A 321 -2.27 9.42 9.59
N LEU A 322 -2.19 10.67 10.00
CA LEU A 322 -0.99 11.50 9.86
C LEU A 322 0.24 10.83 10.49
N LEU A 323 0.08 10.32 11.71
CA LEU A 323 1.14 9.60 12.44
C LEU A 323 1.49 8.26 11.79
N LEU A 324 0.52 7.58 11.19
CA LEU A 324 0.76 6.35 10.45
C LEU A 324 1.54 6.60 9.14
N PHE A 325 1.15 7.61 8.37
CA PHE A 325 1.85 7.96 7.12
C PHE A 325 3.25 8.54 7.34
N LEU A 326 3.53 9.14 8.50
CA LEU A 326 4.86 9.59 8.90
C LEU A 326 5.91 8.47 8.84
N ASN A 327 5.47 7.21 8.98
CA ASN A 327 6.35 6.05 8.99
C ASN A 327 6.82 5.58 7.61
N ASN A 328 6.20 6.02 6.51
CA ASN A 328 6.53 5.53 5.17
C ASN A 328 8.03 5.65 4.83
N GLY A 329 8.63 6.81 5.05
CA GLY A 329 10.06 7.02 4.83
C GLY A 329 10.95 6.29 5.85
N PRO A 330 10.80 6.56 7.15
CA PRO A 330 11.64 5.98 8.20
C PRO A 330 11.67 4.45 8.22
N LEU A 331 10.53 3.76 8.10
CA LEU A 331 10.48 2.29 8.11
C LEU A 331 11.18 1.66 6.92
N ASN A 332 10.96 2.20 5.71
CA ASN A 332 11.66 1.73 4.53
C ASN A 332 13.17 1.95 4.65
N ALA A 333 13.59 3.08 5.21
CA ALA A 333 15.00 3.35 5.47
C ALA A 333 15.59 2.41 6.54
N CYS A 334 14.86 2.08 7.62
CA CYS A 334 15.29 1.07 8.59
C CYS A 334 15.57 -0.28 7.90
N LEU A 335 14.65 -0.72 7.05
CA LEU A 335 14.77 -1.98 6.32
C LEU A 335 16.00 -1.98 5.42
N VAL A 336 16.13 -0.97 4.56
CA VAL A 336 17.21 -0.90 3.56
C VAL A 336 18.58 -0.75 4.20
N ASN A 337 18.68 0.04 5.30
CA ASN A 337 19.94 0.26 6.02
C ASN A 337 20.35 -0.93 6.90
N SER A 338 19.42 -1.85 7.22
CA SER A 338 19.73 -3.03 8.04
C SER A 338 20.43 -4.14 7.27
N VAL A 339 20.58 -4.04 5.93
CA VAL A 339 21.06 -5.12 5.07
C VAL A 339 22.13 -4.65 4.09
N ALA A 340 23.04 -5.56 3.72
CA ALA A 340 24.06 -5.30 2.69
C ALA A 340 23.41 -5.04 1.32
N ALA A 341 24.03 -4.17 0.51
CA ALA A 341 23.53 -3.80 -0.81
C ALA A 341 23.31 -5.02 -1.75
N SER A 342 24.18 -6.05 -1.65
CA SER A 342 24.12 -7.27 -2.47
C SER A 342 22.87 -8.13 -2.27
N ILE A 343 22.19 -8.03 -1.11
CA ILE A 343 20.99 -8.81 -0.79
C ILE A 343 19.75 -7.94 -0.54
N ARG A 344 19.84 -6.63 -0.80
CA ARG A 344 18.78 -5.66 -0.50
C ARG A 344 17.46 -5.99 -1.18
N SER A 345 17.49 -6.42 -2.45
CA SER A 345 16.30 -6.83 -3.18
C SER A 345 15.62 -8.06 -2.55
N SER A 346 16.39 -9.05 -2.13
CA SER A 346 15.87 -10.24 -1.44
C SER A 346 15.27 -9.89 -0.08
N ALA A 347 15.91 -8.98 0.67
CA ALA A 347 15.41 -8.51 1.95
C ALA A 347 14.07 -7.74 1.79
N ILE A 348 13.96 -6.88 0.78
CA ILE A 348 12.71 -6.17 0.45
C ILE A 348 11.61 -7.17 0.08
N ALA A 349 11.92 -8.22 -0.72
CA ALA A 349 10.95 -9.24 -1.09
C ALA A 349 10.45 -10.04 0.12
N ILE A 350 11.34 -10.44 1.02
CA ILE A 350 10.97 -11.12 2.27
C ILE A 350 10.12 -10.19 3.15
N ASN A 351 10.53 -8.93 3.30
CA ASN A 351 9.76 -7.94 4.04
C ASN A 351 8.34 -7.77 3.45
N LEU A 352 8.23 -7.62 2.13
CA LEU A 352 6.93 -7.46 1.45
C LEU A 352 6.02 -8.66 1.71
N PHE A 353 6.57 -9.88 1.62
CA PHE A 353 5.83 -11.10 1.97
C PHE A 353 5.36 -11.06 3.43
N MET A 354 6.24 -10.72 4.37
CA MET A 354 5.94 -10.71 5.80
C MET A 354 4.91 -9.66 6.21
N ILE A 355 4.98 -8.45 5.61
CA ILE A 355 4.01 -7.38 5.93
C ILE A 355 2.60 -7.71 5.43
N HIS A 356 2.47 -8.41 4.30
CA HIS A 356 1.19 -8.90 3.84
C HIS A 356 0.74 -10.14 4.63
N ALA A 357 1.63 -11.10 4.87
CA ALA A 357 1.32 -12.34 5.59
C ALA A 357 0.89 -12.13 7.05
N LEU A 358 1.46 -11.15 7.76
CA LEU A 358 1.15 -10.85 9.16
C LEU A 358 0.31 -9.57 9.33
N GLY A 359 0.18 -8.77 8.28
CA GLY A 359 -0.52 -7.49 8.29
C GLY A 359 -1.88 -7.56 7.61
N ASP A 360 -1.97 -6.94 6.44
CA ASP A 360 -3.22 -6.62 5.76
C ASP A 360 -3.94 -7.81 5.10
N ALA A 361 -3.28 -8.95 4.88
CA ALA A 361 -3.99 -10.16 4.44
C ALA A 361 -4.85 -10.79 5.57
N PHE A 362 -4.53 -10.53 6.84
CA PHE A 362 -5.26 -11.09 7.98
C PHE A 362 -6.08 -10.07 8.74
N SER A 363 -5.60 -8.83 8.87
CA SER A 363 -6.18 -7.83 9.76
C SER A 363 -7.66 -7.52 9.45
N PRO A 364 -8.11 -7.30 8.20
CA PRO A 364 -9.51 -6.93 7.97
C PRO A 364 -10.47 -8.05 8.36
N ARG A 365 -10.15 -9.30 8.01
CA ARG A 365 -10.98 -10.44 8.38
C ARG A 365 -11.01 -10.68 9.88
N LEU A 366 -9.87 -10.53 10.57
CA LEU A 366 -9.79 -10.73 12.01
C LEU A 366 -10.56 -9.63 12.76
N ILE A 367 -10.41 -8.38 12.35
CA ILE A 367 -11.18 -7.24 12.88
C ILE A 367 -12.67 -7.47 12.69
N GLY A 368 -13.09 -7.90 11.49
CA GLY A 368 -14.47 -8.22 11.21
C GLY A 368 -15.02 -9.36 12.07
N ARG A 369 -14.23 -10.43 12.30
CA ARG A 369 -14.63 -11.52 13.19
C ARG A 369 -14.82 -11.08 14.65
N VAL A 370 -13.91 -10.25 15.16
CA VAL A 370 -14.05 -9.69 16.50
C VAL A 370 -15.26 -8.77 16.57
N SER A 371 -15.51 -7.98 15.51
CA SER A 371 -16.72 -7.16 15.40
C SER A 371 -17.99 -7.98 15.48
N ASP A 372 -18.09 -9.06 14.68
CA ASP A 372 -19.26 -9.95 14.68
C ASP A 372 -19.46 -10.64 16.03
N ALA A 373 -18.37 -11.18 16.63
CA ALA A 373 -18.41 -11.87 17.93
C ALA A 373 -18.81 -10.96 19.10
N THR A 374 -18.45 -9.67 19.02
CA THR A 374 -18.75 -8.69 20.08
C THR A 374 -19.93 -7.78 19.73
N SER A 375 -20.52 -7.96 18.55
CA SER A 375 -21.55 -7.08 18.00
C SER A 375 -21.13 -5.60 17.99
N SER A 376 -19.83 -5.33 17.84
CA SER A 376 -19.26 -4.00 17.93
C SER A 376 -18.04 -3.80 17.02
N LEU A 377 -18.20 -3.02 15.94
CA LEU A 377 -17.10 -2.65 15.07
C LEU A 377 -16.02 -1.83 15.83
N ARG A 378 -16.40 -1.09 16.88
CA ARG A 378 -15.44 -0.39 17.76
C ARG A 378 -14.46 -1.37 18.40
N THR A 379 -14.98 -2.48 18.93
CA THR A 379 -14.15 -3.52 19.55
C THR A 379 -13.28 -4.21 18.53
N GLY A 380 -13.82 -4.54 17.35
CA GLY A 380 -13.05 -5.10 16.23
C GLY A 380 -11.89 -4.19 15.82
N MET A 381 -12.17 -2.92 15.55
CA MET A 381 -11.14 -1.93 15.20
C MET A 381 -10.17 -1.65 16.35
N GLY A 382 -10.57 -1.88 17.60
CA GLY A 382 -9.68 -1.80 18.78
C GLY A 382 -8.44 -2.70 18.67
N MET A 383 -8.48 -3.76 17.85
CA MET A 383 -7.29 -4.58 17.57
C MET A 383 -6.16 -3.79 16.91
N THR A 384 -6.47 -2.70 16.21
CA THR A 384 -5.45 -1.81 15.63
C THR A 384 -4.61 -1.14 16.72
N LEU A 385 -5.17 -0.85 17.90
CA LEU A 385 -4.44 -0.29 19.04
C LEU A 385 -3.41 -1.29 19.57
N ILE A 386 -3.78 -2.57 19.62
CA ILE A 386 -2.87 -3.66 20.03
C ILE A 386 -1.73 -3.77 19.01
N ALA A 387 -2.06 -3.78 17.74
CA ALA A 387 -1.05 -3.85 16.66
C ALA A 387 -0.08 -2.66 16.70
N LEU A 388 -0.58 -1.43 16.91
CA LEU A 388 0.25 -0.24 17.05
C LEU A 388 1.14 -0.32 18.30
N GLY A 389 0.62 -0.84 19.42
CA GLY A 389 1.41 -1.06 20.63
C GLY A 389 2.54 -2.07 20.40
N LEU A 390 2.25 -3.19 19.74
CA LEU A 390 3.25 -4.19 19.36
C LEU A 390 4.28 -3.60 18.39
N ALA A 391 3.84 -2.87 17.35
CA ALA A 391 4.73 -2.21 16.41
C ALA A 391 5.68 -1.25 17.12
N SER A 392 5.15 -0.39 17.99
CA SER A 392 5.94 0.54 18.80
C SER A 392 6.97 -0.20 19.66
N ALA A 393 6.56 -1.22 20.42
CA ALA A 393 7.45 -1.99 21.29
C ALA A 393 8.57 -2.70 20.51
N ILE A 394 8.23 -3.34 19.37
CA ILE A 394 9.20 -4.02 18.49
C ILE A 394 10.20 -3.00 17.94
N LEU A 395 9.76 -1.83 17.54
CA LEU A 395 10.64 -0.80 16.97
C LEU A 395 11.50 -0.12 18.04
N PHE A 396 11.00 0.08 19.27
CA PHE A 396 11.84 0.49 20.39
C PHE A 396 12.93 -0.54 20.70
N LEU A 397 12.60 -1.82 20.68
CA LEU A 397 13.58 -2.89 20.82
C LEU A 397 14.58 -2.84 19.65
N GLY A 398 14.08 -2.69 18.41
CA GLY A 398 14.88 -2.62 17.17
C GLY A 398 15.88 -1.47 17.17
N SER A 399 15.56 -0.37 17.84
CA SER A 399 16.47 0.78 17.96
C SER A 399 17.83 0.42 18.62
N ARG A 400 17.87 -0.67 19.42
CA ARG A 400 19.12 -1.17 20.04
C ARG A 400 20.05 -1.85 19.03
N PHE A 401 19.49 -2.30 17.91
CA PHE A 401 20.20 -3.00 16.83
C PHE A 401 20.39 -2.12 15.60
N ALA A 402 20.00 -0.84 15.67
CA ALA A 402 20.12 0.08 14.56
C ALA A 402 21.57 0.16 14.07
N PRO A 403 21.83 -0.03 12.76
CA PRO A 403 23.17 0.02 12.22
C PRO A 403 23.77 1.41 12.41
N THR A 404 25.05 1.47 12.76
CA THR A 404 25.82 2.72 12.75
C THR A 404 26.00 3.15 11.30
N LEU A 405 25.63 4.38 10.99
CA LEU A 405 25.91 4.93 9.66
C LEU A 405 27.43 5.10 9.50
N PRO A 406 28.00 4.82 8.32
CA PRO A 406 29.38 5.19 8.03
C PRO A 406 29.52 6.69 8.29
N GLU A 407 30.57 7.08 9.01
CA GLU A 407 30.92 8.50 9.14
C GLU A 407 31.04 9.06 7.72
N SER A 408 30.20 10.06 7.39
CA SER A 408 30.36 10.81 6.15
C SER A 408 31.76 11.42 6.19
N GLY A 409 32.67 10.83 5.41
CA GLY A 409 34.03 11.32 5.33
C GLY A 409 34.04 12.81 5.17
N SER A 410 34.78 13.43 6.07
CA SER A 410 35.13 14.85 6.12
C SER A 410 35.74 15.33 4.83
#